data_1236c3fab54efcfa9d31e2afdc8c802a
#
_entry.id   1236c3fab54efcfa9d31e2afdc8c802a
#
_cell.length_a   1.000
_cell.length_b   1.000
_cell.length_c   1.000
_cell.angle_alpha   90.00
_cell.angle_beta   90.00
_cell.angle_gamma   90.00
#
_symmetry.space_group_name_H-M   'P 1'
#
loop_
_entity.id
_entity.type
_entity.pdbx_description
1 polymer ?
#
loop_
_entity_poly.entity_id
_entity_poly.type
_entity_poly.pdbx_seq_one_letter_code
_entity_poly.pdbx_strand_id
1 'polypeptide(L)'
;MKCNRCQNEDPKLFAYDHGVYYCRKCIDFSRLEVNEKIKPVKLMHKTWKGKPKLDYELTASQKLASHDVYKHLSNGKDVILYASTGAGKTEICFESICGYLAQGKKVGFAISRRQVVLEIATRLRKAFPELSICEVAQGYTQITDADIIVCTTHQLYRYPYAFDLLILDELDAFPFAGNEVLQAIANQACVGQKLMLSATPDEESMRFVEEKKTELVCLFERPHKHPLIVPKVIQVSVFLQVLIVIYECIKFCRDNKQTLVFVPRKRDGTWLKMILNLFVKTSLVHSSTENKDEILDCFRNKELDVLVCTTLLERGITIPSVQVVVFKGNHSVFTTASLIQIFGRVGRSFKDPKGEGICLCQFSNQSIKDCVYQISKMNDTVYAATKK
;
A
#
# COMPACT_ATOMS: atom_id res chain seq x y z
N MET A 1 -29.84 -15.89 10.95
CA MET A 1 -29.33 -16.06 9.57
C MET A 1 -27.86 -15.61 9.56
N LYS A 2 -27.00 -16.28 8.81
CA LYS A 2 -25.59 -15.92 8.68
C LYS A 2 -25.17 -15.95 7.21
N CYS A 3 -24.46 -14.93 6.76
CA CYS A 3 -23.93 -14.88 5.39
C CYS A 3 -22.60 -15.66 5.32
N ASN A 4 -22.51 -16.66 4.46
CA ASN A 4 -21.32 -17.48 4.31
C ASN A 4 -20.12 -16.73 3.70
N ARG A 5 -20.32 -15.57 3.04
CA ARG A 5 -19.24 -14.74 2.47
C ARG A 5 -18.71 -13.71 3.47
N CYS A 6 -19.57 -12.83 3.96
CA CYS A 6 -19.13 -11.69 4.80
C CYS A 6 -19.39 -11.88 6.29
N GLN A 7 -19.86 -13.05 6.71
CA GLN A 7 -20.17 -13.42 8.08
C GLN A 7 -21.21 -12.51 8.77
N ASN A 8 -21.95 -11.70 7.99
CA ASN A 8 -23.01 -10.85 8.52
C ASN A 8 -24.10 -11.66 9.19
N GLU A 9 -24.53 -11.23 10.38
CA GLU A 9 -25.61 -11.83 11.17
C GLU A 9 -26.76 -10.85 11.46
N ASP A 10 -26.62 -9.56 11.11
CA ASP A 10 -27.66 -8.54 11.29
C ASP A 10 -28.87 -8.84 10.39
N PRO A 11 -30.05 -9.13 10.98
CA PRO A 11 -31.26 -9.45 10.22
C PRO A 11 -31.71 -8.33 9.27
N LYS A 12 -31.41 -7.07 9.58
CA LYS A 12 -31.77 -5.90 8.76
C LYS A 12 -31.03 -5.85 7.43
N LEU A 13 -29.91 -6.54 7.33
CA LEU A 13 -29.08 -6.60 6.14
C LEU A 13 -29.34 -7.84 5.28
N PHE A 14 -30.43 -8.56 5.54
CA PHE A 14 -30.95 -9.60 4.65
C PHE A 14 -32.22 -9.13 3.97
N ALA A 15 -32.39 -9.50 2.72
CA ALA A 15 -33.61 -9.28 1.97
C ALA A 15 -34.18 -10.62 1.50
N TYR A 16 -35.51 -10.68 1.35
CA TYR A 16 -36.22 -11.83 0.84
C TYR A 16 -36.71 -11.55 -0.59
N ASP A 17 -36.39 -12.45 -1.49
CA ASP A 17 -36.78 -12.32 -2.88
C ASP A 17 -36.84 -13.71 -3.55
N HIS A 18 -37.91 -13.97 -4.34
CA HIS A 18 -38.14 -15.25 -5.04
C HIS A 18 -37.98 -16.50 -4.15
N GLY A 19 -38.50 -16.45 -2.92
CA GLY A 19 -38.50 -17.60 -2.01
C GLY A 19 -37.23 -17.79 -1.18
N VAL A 20 -36.21 -16.97 -1.34
CA VAL A 20 -34.93 -17.12 -0.65
C VAL A 20 -34.45 -15.82 -0.01
N TYR A 21 -33.75 -15.94 1.11
CA TYR A 21 -33.06 -14.83 1.72
C TYR A 21 -31.65 -14.67 1.15
N TYR A 22 -31.21 -13.43 0.92
CA TYR A 22 -29.85 -13.09 0.47
C TYR A 22 -29.26 -11.94 1.28
N CYS A 23 -27.94 -11.87 1.35
CA CYS A 23 -27.22 -10.83 2.11
C CYS A 23 -27.05 -9.57 1.28
N ARG A 24 -27.56 -8.43 1.80
CA ARG A 24 -27.39 -7.10 1.17
C ARG A 24 -26.03 -6.48 1.50
N LYS A 25 -25.40 -6.83 2.63
CA LYS A 25 -24.12 -6.25 3.06
C LYS A 25 -22.99 -6.48 2.05
N CYS A 26 -23.00 -7.61 1.35
CA CYS A 26 -21.98 -7.98 0.36
C CYS A 26 -22.56 -8.17 -1.06
N ILE A 27 -23.65 -7.51 -1.39
CA ILE A 27 -24.34 -7.64 -2.68
C ILE A 27 -23.46 -7.17 -3.86
N ASP A 28 -22.57 -6.23 -3.65
CA ASP A 28 -21.63 -5.72 -4.65
C ASP A 28 -20.68 -6.81 -5.20
N PHE A 29 -20.52 -7.93 -4.46
CA PHE A 29 -19.75 -9.11 -4.86
C PHE A 29 -20.62 -10.21 -5.47
N SER A 30 -21.76 -9.91 -6.04
CA SER A 30 -22.84 -10.79 -6.46
C SER A 30 -23.80 -11.22 -5.35
N ARG A 31 -25.02 -11.55 -5.75
CA ARG A 31 -26.05 -12.12 -4.85
C ARG A 31 -25.55 -13.45 -4.29
N LEU A 32 -25.64 -13.64 -3.00
CA LEU A 32 -25.39 -14.91 -2.30
C LEU A 32 -26.56 -15.22 -1.38
N GLU A 33 -27.16 -16.40 -1.55
CA GLU A 33 -28.26 -16.87 -0.73
C GLU A 33 -27.76 -17.33 0.64
N VAL A 34 -28.58 -17.17 1.67
CA VAL A 34 -28.17 -17.39 3.08
C VAL A 34 -27.66 -18.81 3.33
N ASN A 35 -28.24 -19.81 2.68
CA ASN A 35 -27.86 -21.22 2.85
C ASN A 35 -26.91 -21.73 1.77
N GLU A 36 -26.52 -20.90 0.82
CA GLU A 36 -25.63 -21.29 -0.25
C GLU A 36 -24.21 -21.56 0.29
N LYS A 37 -23.72 -22.78 0.03
CA LYS A 37 -22.34 -23.15 0.38
C LYS A 37 -21.38 -22.61 -0.67
N ILE A 38 -20.43 -21.82 -0.21
CA ILE A 38 -19.34 -21.34 -1.07
C ILE A 38 -18.38 -22.50 -1.32
N LYS A 39 -18.23 -22.85 -2.60
CA LYS A 39 -17.33 -23.95 -3.00
C LYS A 39 -15.91 -23.42 -3.20
N PRO A 40 -14.89 -24.21 -2.86
CA PRO A 40 -13.49 -23.88 -3.21
C PRO A 40 -13.34 -23.70 -4.73
N VAL A 41 -12.58 -22.70 -5.13
CA VAL A 41 -12.20 -22.55 -6.53
C VAL A 41 -11.12 -23.57 -6.87
N LYS A 42 -11.23 -24.19 -8.05
CA LYS A 42 -10.20 -25.11 -8.57
C LYS A 42 -9.19 -24.30 -9.35
N LEU A 43 -7.95 -24.29 -8.90
CA LEU A 43 -6.83 -23.62 -9.54
C LEU A 43 -5.74 -24.63 -9.91
N MET A 44 -4.93 -24.30 -10.91
CA MET A 44 -3.75 -25.10 -11.25
C MET A 44 -2.67 -24.93 -10.17
N HIS A 45 -2.03 -26.01 -9.81
CA HIS A 45 -0.89 -26.04 -8.88
C HIS A 45 0.37 -26.48 -9.61
N LYS A 46 1.48 -25.77 -9.37
CA LYS A 46 2.78 -26.07 -9.94
C LYS A 46 3.82 -26.10 -8.83
N THR A 47 4.61 -27.17 -8.79
CA THR A 47 5.79 -27.20 -7.94
C THR A 47 6.96 -26.54 -8.67
N TRP A 48 7.56 -25.54 -8.01
CA TRP A 48 8.69 -24.79 -8.56
C TRP A 48 9.78 -24.61 -7.51
N LYS A 49 11.01 -25.00 -7.83
CA LYS A 49 12.17 -24.98 -6.92
C LYS A 49 13.27 -24.02 -7.38
N GLY A 50 12.94 -23.07 -8.22
CA GLY A 50 13.89 -22.06 -8.70
C GLY A 50 14.20 -20.97 -7.67
N LYS A 51 14.97 -19.99 -8.10
CA LYS A 51 15.31 -18.80 -7.31
C LYS A 51 14.86 -17.55 -8.07
N PRO A 52 14.47 -16.48 -7.34
CA PRO A 52 14.09 -15.23 -8.00
C PRO A 52 15.34 -14.58 -8.64
N LYS A 53 15.13 -13.95 -9.79
CA LYS A 53 16.13 -13.09 -10.43
C LYS A 53 15.97 -11.69 -9.88
N LEU A 54 17.00 -11.16 -9.24
CA LEU A 54 17.05 -9.80 -8.72
C LEU A 54 18.10 -9.00 -9.48
N ASP A 55 17.79 -7.76 -9.81
CA ASP A 55 18.74 -6.82 -10.44
C ASP A 55 19.80 -6.34 -9.44
N TYR A 56 19.61 -6.60 -8.15
CA TYR A 56 20.49 -6.20 -7.05
C TYR A 56 20.40 -7.21 -5.90
N GLU A 57 21.45 -7.27 -5.10
CA GLU A 57 21.43 -8.10 -3.88
C GLU A 57 20.63 -7.43 -2.76
N LEU A 58 19.89 -8.23 -2.02
CA LEU A 58 19.24 -7.79 -0.79
C LEU A 58 20.31 -7.42 0.26
N THR A 59 20.07 -6.37 1.00
CA THR A 59 20.91 -6.00 2.16
C THR A 59 20.85 -7.09 3.24
N ALA A 60 21.80 -7.09 4.17
CA ALA A 60 21.81 -8.04 5.28
C ALA A 60 20.50 -7.95 6.10
N SER A 61 20.00 -6.74 6.38
CA SER A 61 18.75 -6.54 7.11
C SER A 61 17.54 -7.06 6.34
N GLN A 62 17.50 -6.89 5.00
CA GLN A 62 16.43 -7.46 4.16
C GLN A 62 16.48 -8.99 4.11
N LYS A 63 17.69 -9.59 4.01
CA LYS A 63 17.86 -11.06 4.03
C LYS A 63 17.37 -11.64 5.36
N LEU A 64 17.73 -11.00 6.49
CA LEU A 64 17.26 -11.43 7.82
C LEU A 64 15.74 -11.31 7.94
N ALA A 65 15.17 -10.18 7.55
CA ALA A 65 13.71 -9.98 7.58
C ALA A 65 12.97 -11.00 6.70
N SER A 66 13.47 -11.27 5.49
CA SER A 66 12.92 -12.28 4.55
C SER A 66 12.92 -13.67 5.19
N HIS A 67 14.06 -14.05 5.78
CA HIS A 67 14.21 -15.34 6.44
C HIS A 67 13.27 -15.50 7.66
N ASP A 68 13.18 -14.48 8.52
CA ASP A 68 12.31 -14.54 9.68
C ASP A 68 10.83 -14.58 9.30
N VAL A 69 10.42 -13.80 8.28
CA VAL A 69 9.06 -13.89 7.72
C VAL A 69 8.77 -15.33 7.25
N TYR A 70 9.64 -15.91 6.42
CA TYR A 70 9.45 -17.29 5.93
C TYR A 70 9.43 -18.31 7.06
N LYS A 71 10.31 -18.18 8.04
CA LYS A 71 10.38 -19.06 9.22
C LYS A 71 9.07 -19.06 10.02
N HIS A 72 8.50 -17.88 10.30
CA HIS A 72 7.23 -17.81 11.02
C HIS A 72 6.06 -18.38 10.20
N LEU A 73 5.97 -18.06 8.91
CA LEU A 73 4.96 -18.60 8.02
C LEU A 73 5.05 -20.14 7.90
N SER A 74 6.26 -20.68 7.76
CA SER A 74 6.48 -22.15 7.68
C SER A 74 6.12 -22.87 8.98
N ASN A 75 6.13 -22.17 10.11
CA ASN A 75 5.66 -22.66 11.41
C ASN A 75 4.14 -22.48 11.61
N GLY A 76 3.40 -22.13 10.57
CA GLY A 76 1.94 -22.01 10.61
C GLY A 76 1.42 -20.72 11.25
N LYS A 77 2.27 -19.70 11.37
CA LYS A 77 1.89 -18.40 11.95
C LYS A 77 1.64 -17.36 10.85
N ASP A 78 0.60 -16.56 11.03
CA ASP A 78 0.44 -15.33 10.26
C ASP A 78 1.53 -14.33 10.64
N VAL A 79 1.96 -13.48 9.70
CA VAL A 79 3.04 -12.52 9.92
C VAL A 79 2.61 -11.12 9.50
N ILE A 80 2.92 -10.12 10.32
CA ILE A 80 2.91 -8.71 9.95
C ILE A 80 4.36 -8.27 9.66
N LEU A 81 4.63 -7.86 8.42
CA LEU A 81 5.85 -7.17 8.08
C LEU A 81 5.63 -5.67 8.20
N TYR A 82 6.03 -5.10 9.32
CA TYR A 82 6.03 -3.66 9.59
C TYR A 82 7.32 -3.06 9.02
N ALA A 83 7.22 -2.52 7.82
CA ALA A 83 8.41 -2.02 7.14
C ALA A 83 8.17 -0.63 6.55
N SER A 84 9.18 0.22 6.67
CA SER A 84 9.12 1.58 6.15
C SER A 84 8.82 1.61 4.64
N THR A 85 8.34 2.76 4.18
CA THR A 85 8.16 2.99 2.73
C THR A 85 9.52 2.98 2.04
N GLY A 86 9.67 2.13 1.01
CA GLY A 86 10.94 1.96 0.29
C GLY A 86 11.92 0.97 0.92
N ALA A 87 11.56 0.23 1.96
CA ALA A 87 12.39 -0.83 2.55
C ALA A 87 12.50 -2.10 1.68
N GLY A 88 11.73 -2.21 0.59
CA GLY A 88 11.74 -3.38 -0.29
C GLY A 88 10.80 -4.50 0.17
N LYS A 89 9.61 -4.14 0.68
CA LYS A 89 8.60 -5.11 1.15
C LYS A 89 8.31 -6.22 0.15
N THR A 90 8.21 -5.91 -1.13
CA THR A 90 7.93 -6.89 -2.18
C THR A 90 9.03 -7.95 -2.30
N GLU A 91 10.28 -7.52 -2.31
CA GLU A 91 11.43 -8.41 -2.43
C GLU A 91 11.63 -9.30 -1.20
N ILE A 92 11.27 -8.79 0.00
CA ILE A 92 11.27 -9.56 1.25
C ILE A 92 10.30 -10.75 1.18
N CYS A 93 9.20 -10.64 0.43
CA CYS A 93 8.23 -11.72 0.25
C CYS A 93 8.76 -12.88 -0.61
N PHE A 94 9.84 -12.68 -1.38
CA PHE A 94 10.25 -13.66 -2.40
C PHE A 94 10.70 -15.00 -1.83
N GLU A 95 11.38 -15.02 -0.68
CA GLU A 95 11.74 -16.28 -0.01
C GLU A 95 10.51 -17.09 0.38
N SER A 96 9.49 -16.42 0.92
CA SER A 96 8.21 -17.05 1.26
C SER A 96 7.49 -17.57 0.01
N ILE A 97 7.44 -16.78 -1.06
CA ILE A 97 6.87 -17.21 -2.34
C ILE A 97 7.56 -18.48 -2.84
N CYS A 98 8.90 -18.49 -2.89
CA CYS A 98 9.67 -19.65 -3.30
C CYS A 98 9.40 -20.88 -2.43
N GLY A 99 9.39 -20.70 -1.11
CA GLY A 99 9.18 -21.80 -0.16
C GLY A 99 7.81 -22.46 -0.29
N TYR A 100 6.76 -21.67 -0.55
CA TYR A 100 5.41 -22.19 -0.77
C TYR A 100 5.28 -22.86 -2.14
N LEU A 101 5.79 -22.24 -3.21
CA LEU A 101 5.78 -22.82 -4.55
C LEU A 101 6.60 -24.12 -4.63
N ALA A 102 7.70 -24.24 -3.87
CA ALA A 102 8.49 -25.47 -3.80
C ALA A 102 7.71 -26.65 -3.19
N GLN A 103 6.65 -26.36 -2.43
CA GLN A 103 5.74 -27.36 -1.87
C GLN A 103 4.50 -27.59 -2.75
N GLY A 104 4.40 -26.96 -3.94
CA GLY A 104 3.24 -27.03 -4.82
C GLY A 104 2.02 -26.25 -4.28
N LYS A 105 2.23 -25.33 -3.35
CA LYS A 105 1.21 -24.51 -2.72
C LYS A 105 0.89 -23.28 -3.54
N LYS A 106 -0.35 -22.78 -3.44
CA LYS A 106 -0.87 -21.63 -4.18
C LYS A 106 -0.57 -20.32 -3.48
N VAL A 107 -0.04 -19.36 -4.23
CA VAL A 107 0.31 -18.03 -3.72
C VAL A 107 -0.58 -16.97 -4.34
N GLY A 108 -1.19 -16.15 -3.49
CA GLY A 108 -1.93 -14.94 -3.86
C GLY A 108 -1.26 -13.68 -3.32
N PHE A 109 -1.31 -12.59 -4.10
CA PHE A 109 -0.85 -11.27 -3.70
C PHE A 109 -2.00 -10.28 -3.90
N ALA A 110 -2.56 -9.74 -2.83
CA ALA A 110 -3.71 -8.85 -2.90
C ALA A 110 -3.38 -7.45 -2.40
N ILE A 111 -3.83 -6.44 -3.15
CA ILE A 111 -3.51 -5.03 -2.92
C ILE A 111 -4.77 -4.20 -3.14
N SER A 112 -4.92 -3.07 -2.46
CA SER A 112 -6.13 -2.27 -2.57
C SER A 112 -6.31 -1.56 -3.92
N ARG A 113 -5.23 -1.24 -4.64
CA ARG A 113 -5.24 -0.36 -5.82
C ARG A 113 -4.82 -1.07 -7.11
N ARG A 114 -5.63 -0.91 -8.17
CA ARG A 114 -5.39 -1.49 -9.50
C ARG A 114 -4.00 -1.18 -10.05
N GLN A 115 -3.54 0.07 -9.99
CA GLN A 115 -2.23 0.47 -10.53
C GLN A 115 -1.07 -0.26 -9.84
N VAL A 116 -1.19 -0.47 -8.53
CA VAL A 116 -0.18 -1.22 -7.76
C VAL A 116 -0.20 -2.70 -8.13
N VAL A 117 -1.38 -3.28 -8.39
CA VAL A 117 -1.51 -4.67 -8.90
C VAL A 117 -0.69 -4.84 -10.18
N LEU A 118 -0.83 -3.92 -11.15
CA LEU A 118 -0.10 -3.97 -12.42
C LEU A 118 1.42 -3.81 -12.21
N GLU A 119 1.83 -2.89 -11.32
CA GLU A 119 3.25 -2.69 -10.97
C GLU A 119 3.85 -3.95 -10.33
N ILE A 120 3.18 -4.51 -9.33
CA ILE A 120 3.65 -5.72 -8.64
C ILE A 120 3.67 -6.92 -9.58
N ALA A 121 2.66 -7.12 -10.42
CA ALA A 121 2.66 -8.20 -11.40
C ALA A 121 3.86 -8.08 -12.36
N THR A 122 4.18 -6.86 -12.82
CA THR A 122 5.34 -6.60 -13.66
C THR A 122 6.66 -6.91 -12.94
N ARG A 123 6.79 -6.53 -11.67
CA ARG A 123 7.97 -6.83 -10.84
C ARG A 123 8.13 -8.33 -10.61
N LEU A 124 7.05 -9.03 -10.32
CA LEU A 124 7.06 -10.47 -10.12
C LEU A 124 7.44 -11.22 -11.42
N ARG A 125 6.93 -10.79 -12.61
CA ARG A 125 7.34 -11.37 -13.90
C ARG A 125 8.84 -11.25 -14.17
N LYS A 126 9.45 -10.14 -13.78
CA LYS A 126 10.91 -9.95 -13.88
C LYS A 126 11.65 -10.86 -12.90
N ALA A 127 11.16 -10.98 -11.68
CA ALA A 127 11.78 -11.79 -10.65
C ALA A 127 11.59 -13.31 -10.89
N PHE A 128 10.48 -13.72 -11.47
CA PHE A 128 10.09 -15.11 -11.68
C PHE A 128 9.74 -15.40 -13.14
N PRO A 129 10.69 -15.30 -14.08
CA PRO A 129 10.41 -15.39 -15.53
C PRO A 129 9.91 -16.78 -15.98
N GLU A 130 10.10 -17.82 -15.17
CA GLU A 130 9.68 -19.21 -15.44
C GLU A 130 8.24 -19.49 -14.96
N LEU A 131 7.64 -18.55 -14.23
CA LEU A 131 6.31 -18.68 -13.67
C LEU A 131 5.30 -17.85 -14.44
N SER A 132 4.10 -18.40 -14.57
CA SER A 132 2.95 -17.62 -15.02
C SER A 132 2.44 -16.72 -13.91
N ILE A 133 2.17 -15.45 -14.23
CA ILE A 133 1.68 -14.47 -13.28
C ILE A 133 0.53 -13.73 -13.93
N CYS A 134 -0.64 -13.75 -13.31
CA CYS A 134 -1.80 -12.99 -13.78
C CYS A 134 -2.15 -11.85 -12.83
N GLU A 135 -2.56 -10.74 -13.41
CA GLU A 135 -3.21 -9.64 -12.73
C GLU A 135 -4.73 -9.75 -12.82
N VAL A 136 -5.41 -9.61 -11.68
CA VAL A 136 -6.88 -9.64 -11.61
C VAL A 136 -7.39 -8.36 -10.95
N ALA A 137 -7.86 -7.45 -11.79
CA ALA A 137 -8.36 -6.13 -11.41
C ALA A 137 -9.41 -5.69 -12.41
N GLN A 138 -10.05 -4.54 -12.17
CA GLN A 138 -10.99 -3.97 -13.13
C GLN A 138 -10.33 -3.80 -14.50
N GLY A 139 -10.94 -4.40 -15.54
CA GLY A 139 -10.41 -4.44 -16.90
C GLY A 139 -9.40 -5.58 -17.17
N TYR A 140 -9.02 -6.36 -16.16
CA TYR A 140 -8.10 -7.49 -16.23
C TYR A 140 -8.72 -8.70 -15.53
N THR A 141 -9.72 -9.31 -16.18
CA THR A 141 -10.46 -10.46 -15.60
C THR A 141 -10.62 -11.62 -16.59
N GLN A 142 -9.91 -11.58 -17.70
CA GLN A 142 -9.95 -12.66 -18.71
C GLN A 142 -9.13 -13.87 -18.28
N ILE A 143 -7.95 -13.64 -17.70
CA ILE A 143 -7.09 -14.69 -17.14
C ILE A 143 -7.13 -14.54 -15.63
N THR A 144 -7.61 -15.58 -14.94
CA THR A 144 -7.83 -15.57 -13.49
C THR A 144 -7.09 -16.68 -12.75
N ASP A 145 -6.30 -17.51 -13.46
CA ASP A 145 -5.45 -18.54 -12.89
C ASP A 145 -4.04 -18.48 -13.49
N ALA A 146 -3.04 -18.60 -12.63
CA ALA A 146 -1.61 -18.59 -12.93
C ALA A 146 -0.85 -19.17 -11.73
N ASP A 147 0.45 -19.40 -11.83
CA ASP A 147 1.28 -19.88 -10.71
C ASP A 147 1.23 -18.91 -9.52
N ILE A 148 1.27 -17.59 -9.80
CA ILE A 148 1.06 -16.52 -8.81
C ILE A 148 -0.08 -15.62 -9.30
N ILE A 149 -1.05 -15.35 -8.43
CA ILE A 149 -2.18 -14.48 -8.73
C ILE A 149 -2.00 -13.16 -7.99
N VAL A 150 -1.94 -12.06 -8.74
CA VAL A 150 -1.88 -10.69 -8.19
C VAL A 150 -3.22 -10.02 -8.42
N CYS A 151 -3.94 -9.66 -7.36
CA CYS A 151 -5.29 -9.15 -7.52
C CYS A 151 -5.58 -7.92 -6.64
N THR A 152 -6.66 -7.21 -6.95
CA THR A 152 -7.17 -6.26 -5.97
C THR A 152 -7.89 -6.99 -4.84
N THR A 153 -7.89 -6.41 -3.63
CA THR A 153 -8.59 -6.99 -2.47
C THR A 153 -10.07 -7.26 -2.75
N HIS A 154 -10.72 -6.45 -3.60
CA HIS A 154 -12.08 -6.70 -4.07
C HIS A 154 -12.20 -7.98 -4.90
N GLN A 155 -11.19 -8.35 -5.69
CA GLN A 155 -11.24 -9.53 -6.53
C GLN A 155 -11.02 -10.84 -5.76
N LEU A 156 -10.63 -10.79 -4.48
CA LEU A 156 -10.48 -11.97 -3.63
C LEU A 156 -11.77 -12.79 -3.51
N TYR A 157 -12.96 -12.19 -3.72
CA TYR A 157 -14.22 -12.92 -3.70
C TYR A 157 -14.31 -14.05 -4.75
N ARG A 158 -13.48 -13.98 -5.80
CA ARG A 158 -13.37 -15.01 -6.86
C ARG A 158 -12.58 -16.24 -6.41
N TYR A 159 -11.86 -16.14 -5.30
CA TYR A 159 -10.86 -17.12 -4.84
C TYR A 159 -11.20 -17.73 -3.47
N PRO A 160 -12.43 -18.20 -3.25
CA PRO A 160 -12.75 -18.82 -1.97
C PRO A 160 -11.89 -20.07 -1.77
N TYR A 161 -11.21 -20.14 -0.62
CA TYR A 161 -10.37 -21.27 -0.18
C TYR A 161 -9.23 -21.60 -1.17
N ALA A 162 -8.64 -20.58 -1.80
CA ALA A 162 -7.68 -20.76 -2.89
C ALA A 162 -6.22 -20.74 -2.48
N PHE A 163 -5.86 -19.90 -1.51
CA PHE A 163 -4.46 -19.56 -1.27
C PHE A 163 -3.91 -20.24 -0.02
N ASP A 164 -2.78 -20.93 -0.17
CA ASP A 164 -1.99 -21.43 0.95
C ASP A 164 -1.12 -20.33 1.56
N LEU A 165 -0.67 -19.37 0.73
CA LEU A 165 -0.06 -18.11 1.17
C LEU A 165 -0.81 -16.95 0.53
N LEU A 166 -1.40 -16.09 1.34
CA LEU A 166 -1.99 -14.85 0.90
C LEU A 166 -1.18 -13.66 1.42
N ILE A 167 -0.51 -12.96 0.49
CA ILE A 167 0.21 -11.72 0.78
C ILE A 167 -0.78 -10.56 0.61
N LEU A 168 -0.94 -9.76 1.65
CA LEU A 168 -1.85 -8.63 1.70
C LEU A 168 -1.04 -7.34 1.88
N ASP A 169 -1.01 -6.46 0.87
CA ASP A 169 -0.27 -5.20 0.94
C ASP A 169 -1.21 -4.00 1.14
N GLU A 170 -0.72 -3.02 1.87
CA GLU A 170 -1.44 -1.79 2.21
C GLU A 170 -2.78 -2.03 2.93
N LEU A 171 -2.81 -2.91 3.93
CA LEU A 171 -4.02 -3.23 4.71
C LEU A 171 -4.61 -2.03 5.45
N ASP A 172 -3.77 -1.08 5.81
CA ASP A 172 -4.12 0.18 6.45
C ASP A 172 -4.70 1.22 5.47
N ALA A 173 -4.89 0.84 4.19
CA ALA A 173 -5.45 1.70 3.17
C ALA A 173 -6.93 1.45 2.91
N PHE A 174 -7.67 2.54 2.61
CA PHE A 174 -8.98 2.42 2.00
C PHE A 174 -8.88 1.69 0.64
N PRO A 175 -9.81 0.77 0.30
CA PRO A 175 -11.05 0.44 1.00
C PRO A 175 -10.96 -0.74 1.97
N PHE A 176 -9.78 -1.32 2.21
CA PHE A 176 -9.64 -2.51 3.04
C PHE A 176 -9.70 -2.19 4.54
N ALA A 177 -9.02 -1.14 4.98
CA ALA A 177 -9.01 -0.71 6.37
C ALA A 177 -10.43 -0.44 6.89
N GLY A 178 -10.82 -1.08 7.98
CA GLY A 178 -12.13 -0.95 8.59
C GLY A 178 -13.30 -1.56 7.79
N ASN A 179 -13.04 -2.31 6.72
CA ASN A 179 -14.07 -2.96 5.90
C ASN A 179 -14.19 -4.45 6.25
N GLU A 180 -15.12 -4.75 7.17
CA GLU A 180 -15.38 -6.12 7.62
C GLU A 180 -15.71 -7.11 6.48
N VAL A 181 -16.36 -6.63 5.40
CA VAL A 181 -16.71 -7.48 4.25
C VAL A 181 -15.45 -7.90 3.51
N LEU A 182 -14.54 -6.98 3.21
CA LEU A 182 -13.28 -7.28 2.54
C LEU A 182 -12.37 -8.14 3.42
N GLN A 183 -12.34 -7.89 4.73
CA GLN A 183 -11.59 -8.72 5.68
C GLN A 183 -12.13 -10.15 5.72
N ALA A 184 -13.46 -10.33 5.77
CA ALA A 184 -14.08 -11.65 5.73
C ALA A 184 -13.79 -12.39 4.41
N ILE A 185 -13.84 -11.69 3.28
CA ILE A 185 -13.49 -12.23 1.96
C ILE A 185 -12.02 -12.66 1.91
N ALA A 186 -11.10 -11.85 2.42
CA ALA A 186 -9.68 -12.18 2.48
C ALA A 186 -9.42 -13.39 3.39
N ASN A 187 -10.10 -13.46 4.54
CA ASN A 187 -10.03 -14.62 5.42
C ASN A 187 -10.56 -15.89 4.76
N GLN A 188 -11.62 -15.80 3.97
CA GLN A 188 -12.18 -16.94 3.23
C GLN A 188 -11.29 -17.37 2.05
N ALA A 189 -10.58 -16.45 1.42
CA ALA A 189 -9.70 -16.74 0.30
C ALA A 189 -8.44 -17.52 0.72
N CYS A 190 -7.99 -17.37 1.97
CA CYS A 190 -6.78 -17.99 2.50
C CYS A 190 -7.10 -19.21 3.35
N VAL A 191 -6.55 -20.37 2.97
CA VAL A 191 -6.63 -21.62 3.75
C VAL A 191 -5.38 -21.89 4.56
N GLY A 192 -4.28 -21.23 4.24
CA GLY A 192 -3.00 -21.33 4.92
C GLY A 192 -2.66 -20.08 5.73
N GLN A 193 -1.52 -19.48 5.47
CA GLN A 193 -0.99 -18.36 6.23
C GLN A 193 -1.14 -17.03 5.47
N LYS A 194 -1.26 -15.94 6.22
CA LYS A 194 -1.27 -14.58 5.70
C LYS A 194 0.03 -13.86 6.01
N LEU A 195 0.57 -13.19 5.01
CA LEU A 195 1.66 -12.23 5.15
C LEU A 195 1.09 -10.83 4.92
N MET A 196 1.01 -10.06 5.97
CA MET A 196 0.44 -8.72 5.98
C MET A 196 1.55 -7.68 5.92
N LEU A 197 1.55 -6.82 4.88
CA LEU A 197 2.56 -5.79 4.68
C LEU A 197 1.96 -4.42 5.04
N SER A 198 2.59 -3.70 5.93
CA SER A 198 2.19 -2.34 6.27
C SER A 198 3.39 -1.47 6.62
N ALA A 199 3.30 -0.17 6.31
CA ALA A 199 4.21 0.84 6.85
C ALA A 199 3.64 1.54 8.10
N THR A 200 2.38 1.30 8.40
CA THR A 200 1.63 1.91 9.50
C THR A 200 0.55 0.94 9.98
N PRO A 201 0.93 -0.19 10.63
CA PRO A 201 -0.05 -1.16 11.13
C PRO A 201 -0.99 -0.47 12.12
N ASP A 202 -2.27 -0.79 12.02
CA ASP A 202 -3.32 -0.27 12.89
C ASP A 202 -3.34 -0.95 14.27
N GLU A 203 -4.11 -0.40 15.18
CA GLU A 203 -4.24 -0.91 16.56
C GLU A 203 -4.79 -2.35 16.58
N GLU A 204 -5.70 -2.69 15.67
CA GLU A 204 -6.28 -4.03 15.58
C GLU A 204 -5.21 -5.07 15.20
N SER A 205 -4.40 -4.76 14.19
CA SER A 205 -3.28 -5.58 13.76
C SER A 205 -2.26 -5.79 14.89
N MET A 206 -1.94 -4.71 15.62
CA MET A 206 -0.99 -4.78 16.73
C MET A 206 -1.56 -5.59 17.92
N ARG A 207 -2.86 -5.52 18.17
CA ARG A 207 -3.51 -6.36 19.20
C ARG A 207 -3.37 -7.86 18.89
N PHE A 208 -3.50 -8.27 17.61
CA PHE A 208 -3.26 -9.68 17.23
C PHE A 208 -1.82 -10.13 17.49
N VAL A 209 -0.85 -9.22 17.39
CA VAL A 209 0.54 -9.49 17.78
C VAL A 209 0.66 -9.67 19.29
N GLU A 210 0.06 -8.79 20.09
CA GLU A 210 0.04 -8.89 21.55
C GLU A 210 -0.61 -10.19 22.04
N GLU A 211 -1.70 -10.62 21.38
CA GLU A 211 -2.41 -11.89 21.64
C GLU A 211 -1.63 -13.12 21.11
N LYS A 212 -0.44 -12.97 20.54
CA LYS A 212 0.40 -14.03 19.93
C LYS A 212 -0.30 -14.84 18.83
N LYS A 213 -1.31 -14.27 18.20
CA LYS A 213 -1.99 -14.85 17.04
C LYS A 213 -1.20 -14.62 15.76
N THR A 214 -0.44 -13.53 15.71
CA THR A 214 0.35 -13.08 14.55
C THR A 214 1.73 -12.69 15.01
N GLU A 215 2.75 -13.01 14.23
CA GLU A 215 4.15 -12.62 14.51
C GLU A 215 4.48 -11.28 13.85
N LEU A 216 5.34 -10.50 14.48
CA LEU A 216 5.75 -9.18 13.98
C LEU A 216 7.22 -9.20 13.55
N VAL A 217 7.48 -8.82 12.30
CA VAL A 217 8.82 -8.56 11.79
C VAL A 217 8.91 -7.11 11.39
N CYS A 218 9.90 -6.36 11.92
CA CYS A 218 10.08 -4.93 11.64
C CYS A 218 11.33 -4.70 10.80
N LEU A 219 11.22 -3.90 9.73
CA LEU A 219 12.35 -3.44 8.92
C LEU A 219 12.17 -1.98 8.52
N PHE A 220 12.95 -1.07 9.09
CA PHE A 220 12.84 0.36 8.81
C PHE A 220 13.99 0.90 7.97
N GLU A 221 15.11 0.18 7.87
CA GLU A 221 16.22 0.54 7.01
C GLU A 221 15.84 0.44 5.54
N ARG A 222 16.13 1.50 4.77
CA ARG A 222 16.05 1.47 3.31
C ARG A 222 17.34 0.86 2.71
N PRO A 223 17.27 0.22 1.53
CA PRO A 223 18.45 -0.43 0.92
C PRO A 223 19.67 0.49 0.74
N HIS A 224 19.46 1.79 0.53
CA HIS A 224 20.54 2.78 0.42
C HIS A 224 21.05 3.30 1.78
N LYS A 225 20.54 2.79 2.91
CA LYS A 225 20.94 3.11 4.29
C LYS A 225 20.76 4.57 4.75
N HIS A 226 20.13 5.43 3.94
CA HIS A 226 19.78 6.78 4.39
C HIS A 226 18.49 6.75 5.20
N PRO A 227 18.41 7.57 6.28
CA PRO A 227 17.23 7.61 7.14
C PRO A 227 15.98 8.10 6.39
N LEU A 228 14.81 7.77 6.91
CA LEU A 228 13.56 8.37 6.49
C LEU A 228 13.57 9.87 6.76
N ILE A 229 12.97 10.64 5.87
CA ILE A 229 12.91 12.08 6.02
C ILE A 229 11.89 12.44 7.10
N VAL A 230 12.36 12.99 8.20
CA VAL A 230 11.51 13.61 9.23
C VAL A 230 11.04 14.95 8.69
N PRO A 231 9.72 15.21 8.57
CA PRO A 231 9.23 16.44 7.98
C PRO A 231 9.56 17.67 8.82
N LYS A 232 9.96 18.77 8.15
CA LYS A 232 10.07 20.08 8.77
C LYS A 232 8.67 20.66 8.94
N VAL A 233 8.21 20.78 10.19
CA VAL A 233 6.89 21.35 10.52
C VAL A 233 7.00 22.86 10.66
N ILE A 234 6.21 23.61 9.88
CA ILE A 234 6.18 25.08 9.89
C ILE A 234 4.76 25.53 10.23
N GLN A 235 4.62 26.20 11.37
CA GLN A 235 3.32 26.69 11.87
C GLN A 235 3.16 28.16 11.51
N VAL A 236 2.31 28.44 10.53
CA VAL A 236 2.04 29.80 10.03
C VAL A 236 0.61 29.93 9.50
N SER A 237 0.14 31.17 9.34
CA SER A 237 -1.18 31.43 8.72
C SER A 237 -1.27 30.87 7.30
N VAL A 238 -2.49 30.60 6.81
CA VAL A 238 -2.71 30.03 5.46
C VAL A 238 -2.10 30.90 4.37
N PHE A 239 -2.12 32.21 4.53
CA PHE A 239 -1.51 33.15 3.58
C PHE A 239 0.01 32.92 3.48
N LEU A 240 0.69 32.86 4.62
CA LEU A 240 2.14 32.57 4.65
C LEU A 240 2.45 31.16 4.15
N GLN A 241 1.58 30.17 4.38
CA GLN A 241 1.76 28.83 3.79
C GLN A 241 1.82 28.90 2.26
N VAL A 242 0.97 29.69 1.62
CA VAL A 242 0.98 29.86 0.16
C VAL A 242 2.31 30.43 -0.32
N LEU A 243 2.81 31.48 0.33
CA LEU A 243 4.09 32.09 0.00
C LEU A 243 5.25 31.11 0.15
N ILE A 244 5.23 30.29 1.21
CA ILE A 244 6.25 29.26 1.44
C ILE A 244 6.15 28.16 0.37
N VAL A 245 4.96 27.71 -0.02
CA VAL A 245 4.79 26.73 -1.11
C VAL A 245 5.41 27.27 -2.40
N ILE A 246 5.11 28.52 -2.77
CA ILE A 246 5.68 29.15 -3.97
C ILE A 246 7.21 29.21 -3.89
N TYR A 247 7.73 29.70 -2.77
CA TYR A 247 9.18 29.82 -2.56
C TYR A 247 9.89 28.48 -2.68
N GLU A 248 9.41 27.44 -1.97
CA GLU A 248 10.03 26.13 -1.98
C GLU A 248 9.92 25.44 -3.36
N CYS A 249 8.77 25.57 -4.05
CA CYS A 249 8.62 25.03 -5.39
C CYS A 249 9.59 25.68 -6.39
N ILE A 250 9.80 27.00 -6.32
CA ILE A 250 10.77 27.71 -7.16
C ILE A 250 12.20 27.26 -6.81
N LYS A 251 12.54 27.18 -5.52
CA LYS A 251 13.83 26.70 -5.03
C LYS A 251 14.14 25.31 -5.55
N PHE A 252 13.23 24.35 -5.37
CA PHE A 252 13.42 22.97 -5.83
C PHE A 252 13.52 22.86 -7.35
N CYS A 253 12.71 23.65 -8.09
CA CYS A 253 12.81 23.70 -9.55
C CYS A 253 14.20 24.19 -10.02
N ARG A 254 14.76 25.23 -9.38
CA ARG A 254 16.13 25.71 -9.66
C ARG A 254 17.19 24.64 -9.40
N ASP A 255 16.96 23.78 -8.39
CA ASP A 255 17.82 22.64 -8.05
C ASP A 255 17.57 21.40 -8.94
N ASN A 256 16.79 21.53 -10.03
CA ASN A 256 16.34 20.44 -10.91
C ASN A 256 15.62 19.30 -10.17
N LYS A 257 14.89 19.62 -9.09
CA LYS A 257 14.11 18.68 -8.29
C LYS A 257 12.63 18.90 -8.49
N GLN A 258 11.91 17.82 -8.71
CA GLN A 258 10.45 17.85 -8.82
C GLN A 258 9.80 17.85 -7.44
N THR A 259 8.62 18.47 -7.34
CA THR A 259 7.90 18.61 -6.08
C THR A 259 6.49 18.05 -6.16
N LEU A 260 6.12 17.22 -5.16
CA LEU A 260 4.74 16.85 -4.90
C LEU A 260 4.16 17.78 -3.83
N VAL A 261 3.09 18.49 -4.16
CA VAL A 261 2.38 19.36 -3.23
C VAL A 261 1.05 18.70 -2.86
N PHE A 262 0.96 18.20 -1.64
CA PHE A 262 -0.27 17.57 -1.14
C PHE A 262 -1.22 18.61 -0.55
N VAL A 263 -2.47 18.56 -1.00
CA VAL A 263 -3.54 19.46 -0.56
C VAL A 263 -4.73 18.67 -0.01
N PRO A 264 -5.45 19.19 1.00
CA PRO A 264 -6.55 18.45 1.62
C PRO A 264 -7.80 18.31 0.74
N ARG A 265 -8.08 19.28 -0.14
CA ARG A 265 -9.31 19.35 -0.94
C ARG A 265 -9.01 19.65 -2.41
N LYS A 266 -9.85 19.15 -3.31
CA LYS A 266 -9.76 19.44 -4.74
C LYS A 266 -9.70 20.95 -5.03
N ARG A 267 -10.59 21.75 -4.39
CA ARG A 267 -10.61 23.21 -4.55
C ARG A 267 -9.29 23.87 -4.13
N ASP A 268 -8.67 23.38 -3.05
CA ASP A 268 -7.37 23.90 -2.61
C ASP A 268 -6.31 23.63 -3.68
N GLY A 269 -6.35 22.45 -4.34
CA GLY A 269 -5.49 22.12 -5.45
C GLY A 269 -5.71 22.99 -6.68
N THR A 270 -6.96 23.27 -7.03
CA THR A 270 -7.29 24.05 -8.24
C THR A 270 -6.70 25.46 -8.19
N TRP A 271 -6.98 26.21 -7.11
CA TRP A 271 -6.47 27.59 -7.04
C TRP A 271 -4.94 27.61 -6.79
N LEU A 272 -4.39 26.67 -5.99
CA LEU A 272 -2.96 26.60 -5.76
C LEU A 272 -2.19 26.29 -7.05
N LYS A 273 -2.68 25.36 -7.88
CA LYS A 273 -2.15 25.11 -9.23
C LYS A 273 -2.13 26.38 -10.08
N MET A 274 -3.23 27.15 -10.08
CA MET A 274 -3.32 28.41 -10.86
C MET A 274 -2.22 29.40 -10.45
N ILE A 275 -1.99 29.55 -9.16
CA ILE A 275 -0.93 30.43 -8.65
C ILE A 275 0.45 29.88 -8.99
N LEU A 276 0.72 28.59 -8.75
CA LEU A 276 2.03 28.00 -9.02
C LEU A 276 2.39 28.03 -10.50
N ASN A 277 1.43 27.89 -11.41
CA ASN A 277 1.65 27.97 -12.84
C ASN A 277 2.18 29.34 -13.33
N LEU A 278 2.10 30.39 -12.50
CA LEU A 278 2.74 31.68 -12.81
C LEU A 278 4.27 31.62 -12.66
N PHE A 279 4.80 30.60 -12.00
CA PHE A 279 6.22 30.51 -11.64
C PHE A 279 6.90 29.23 -12.13
N VAL A 280 6.21 28.09 -12.13
CA VAL A 280 6.75 26.77 -12.44
C VAL A 280 5.70 25.91 -13.15
N LYS A 281 6.13 24.96 -13.99
CA LYS A 281 5.23 24.08 -14.73
C LYS A 281 4.48 23.15 -13.77
N THR A 282 3.21 23.41 -13.56
CA THR A 282 2.40 22.74 -12.54
C THR A 282 1.19 22.03 -13.13
N SER A 283 0.91 20.82 -12.70
CA SER A 283 -0.35 20.14 -12.97
C SER A 283 -1.05 19.71 -11.67
N LEU A 284 -2.30 19.25 -11.80
CA LEU A 284 -3.14 18.82 -10.67
C LEU A 284 -3.72 17.44 -10.93
N VAL A 285 -3.61 16.55 -9.93
CA VAL A 285 -4.23 15.22 -9.96
C VAL A 285 -5.08 14.98 -8.72
N HIS A 286 -6.32 14.57 -8.93
CA HIS A 286 -7.26 14.16 -7.89
C HIS A 286 -8.16 13.01 -8.37
N SER A 287 -9.06 12.51 -7.53
CA SER A 287 -9.90 11.34 -7.84
C SER A 287 -10.75 11.46 -9.11
N SER A 288 -11.17 12.68 -9.48
CA SER A 288 -12.01 12.95 -10.66
C SER A 288 -11.20 13.44 -11.88
N THR A 289 -9.88 13.40 -11.87
CA THR A 289 -9.05 13.73 -13.05
C THR A 289 -9.18 12.59 -14.06
N GLU A 290 -9.54 12.86 -15.31
CA GLU A 290 -9.74 11.84 -16.34
C GLU A 290 -8.43 11.31 -16.91
N ASN A 291 -7.49 12.20 -17.24
CA ASN A 291 -6.20 11.91 -17.86
C ASN A 291 -5.06 11.75 -16.82
N LYS A 292 -5.30 11.02 -15.73
CA LYS A 292 -4.33 10.86 -14.63
C LYS A 292 -3.01 10.25 -15.10
N ASP A 293 -3.10 9.20 -15.91
CA ASP A 293 -1.93 8.43 -16.32
C ASP A 293 -1.02 9.29 -17.21
N GLU A 294 -1.58 10.10 -18.13
CA GLU A 294 -0.83 11.04 -18.96
C GLU A 294 -0.10 12.09 -18.12
N ILE A 295 -0.80 12.71 -17.15
CA ILE A 295 -0.18 13.71 -16.27
C ILE A 295 0.96 13.10 -15.45
N LEU A 296 0.78 11.87 -14.99
CA LEU A 296 1.80 11.17 -14.22
C LEU A 296 3.02 10.82 -15.10
N ASP A 297 2.79 10.46 -16.36
CA ASP A 297 3.87 10.19 -17.31
C ASP A 297 4.62 11.47 -17.66
N CYS A 298 3.94 12.60 -17.92
CA CYS A 298 4.57 13.91 -18.07
C CYS A 298 5.43 14.28 -16.84
N PHE A 299 4.93 14.00 -15.63
CA PHE A 299 5.69 14.26 -14.41
C PHE A 299 6.90 13.31 -14.29
N ARG A 300 6.76 12.03 -14.60
CA ARG A 300 7.89 11.07 -14.62
C ARG A 300 8.96 11.44 -15.64
N ASN A 301 8.54 11.96 -16.80
CA ASN A 301 9.43 12.42 -17.88
C ASN A 301 10.06 13.79 -17.61
N LYS A 302 9.79 14.40 -16.44
CA LYS A 302 10.27 15.73 -16.04
C LYS A 302 9.78 16.87 -16.92
N GLU A 303 8.63 16.73 -17.56
CA GLU A 303 7.95 17.78 -18.32
C GLU A 303 7.21 18.76 -17.41
N LEU A 304 6.97 18.36 -16.15
CA LEU A 304 6.35 19.14 -15.08
C LEU A 304 7.31 19.25 -13.89
N ASP A 305 7.39 20.44 -13.31
CA ASP A 305 8.21 20.71 -12.12
C ASP A 305 7.46 20.37 -10.83
N VAL A 306 6.18 20.67 -10.80
CA VAL A 306 5.32 20.51 -9.63
C VAL A 306 4.06 19.74 -9.98
N LEU A 307 3.73 18.77 -9.14
CA LEU A 307 2.46 18.07 -9.20
C LEU A 307 1.66 18.32 -7.91
N VAL A 308 0.60 19.10 -8.02
CA VAL A 308 -0.36 19.29 -6.93
C VAL A 308 -1.29 18.08 -6.89
N CYS A 309 -1.50 17.51 -5.72
CA CYS A 309 -2.33 16.31 -5.59
C CYS A 309 -3.06 16.24 -4.24
N THR A 310 -4.18 15.54 -4.23
CA THR A 310 -4.83 15.12 -2.98
C THR A 310 -4.17 13.84 -2.45
N THR A 311 -4.65 13.29 -1.33
CA THR A 311 -4.20 12.01 -0.77
C THR A 311 -4.27 10.83 -1.74
N LEU A 312 -4.88 11.01 -2.92
CA LEU A 312 -4.89 9.99 -3.98
C LEU A 312 -3.48 9.47 -4.30
N LEU A 313 -2.47 10.35 -4.32
CA LEU A 313 -1.08 10.00 -4.65
C LEU A 313 -0.21 9.66 -3.43
N GLU A 314 -0.78 9.53 -2.23
CA GLU A 314 -0.01 9.08 -1.06
C GLU A 314 0.51 7.64 -1.19
N ARG A 315 -0.10 6.83 -2.07
CA ARG A 315 0.22 5.42 -2.31
C ARG A 315 0.16 5.10 -3.81
N GLY A 316 0.76 3.97 -4.20
CA GLY A 316 0.55 3.37 -5.52
C GLY A 316 1.30 4.02 -6.68
N ILE A 317 2.24 4.92 -6.44
CA ILE A 317 3.06 5.53 -7.50
C ILE A 317 4.51 5.66 -7.03
N THR A 318 5.43 5.18 -7.81
CA THR A 318 6.87 5.38 -7.58
C THR A 318 7.36 6.51 -8.48
N ILE A 319 7.74 7.61 -7.86
CA ILE A 319 8.38 8.75 -8.55
C ILE A 319 9.72 8.97 -7.83
N PRO A 320 10.84 8.82 -8.54
CA PRO A 320 12.16 9.01 -7.95
C PRO A 320 12.46 10.49 -7.69
N SER A 321 13.29 10.78 -6.70
CA SER A 321 13.94 12.09 -6.48
C SER A 321 12.97 13.26 -6.23
N VAL A 322 11.79 13.02 -5.65
CA VAL A 322 10.82 14.09 -5.38
C VAL A 322 11.00 14.73 -4.02
N GLN A 323 10.70 16.02 -3.94
CA GLN A 323 10.50 16.78 -2.71
C GLN A 323 9.02 16.78 -2.37
N VAL A 324 8.68 16.93 -1.11
CA VAL A 324 7.28 16.88 -0.66
C VAL A 324 6.92 18.09 0.19
N VAL A 325 5.84 18.74 -0.18
CA VAL A 325 5.22 19.81 0.62
C VAL A 325 3.78 19.43 0.92
N VAL A 326 3.40 19.44 2.19
CA VAL A 326 2.02 19.25 2.64
C VAL A 326 1.45 20.63 3.00
N PHE A 327 0.42 21.06 2.29
CA PHE A 327 -0.28 22.31 2.52
C PHE A 327 -1.51 22.07 3.43
N LYS A 328 -1.70 22.90 4.45
CA LYS A 328 -2.74 22.72 5.49
C LYS A 328 -2.66 21.34 6.17
N GLY A 329 -1.48 20.94 6.58
CA GLY A 329 -1.21 19.61 7.16
C GLY A 329 -2.02 19.27 8.41
N ASN A 330 -2.59 20.26 9.09
CA ASN A 330 -3.51 20.07 10.22
C ASN A 330 -4.96 19.71 9.82
N HIS A 331 -5.27 19.60 8.53
CA HIS A 331 -6.59 19.17 8.08
C HIS A 331 -6.81 17.68 8.37
N SER A 332 -8.04 17.30 8.78
CA SER A 332 -8.41 15.96 9.23
C SER A 332 -8.19 14.84 8.19
N VAL A 333 -8.10 15.17 6.91
CA VAL A 333 -7.78 14.19 5.85
C VAL A 333 -6.36 13.65 5.97
N PHE A 334 -5.45 14.41 6.57
CA PHE A 334 -4.07 13.99 6.81
C PHE A 334 -3.95 13.28 8.17
N THR A 335 -4.19 11.97 8.16
CA THR A 335 -3.95 11.10 9.31
C THR A 335 -2.45 10.87 9.50
N THR A 336 -2.05 10.35 10.66
CA THR A 336 -0.66 9.94 10.93
C THR A 336 -0.15 8.99 9.85
N ALA A 337 -0.93 7.96 9.51
CA ALA A 337 -0.58 6.98 8.47
C ALA A 337 -0.41 7.65 7.09
N SER A 338 -1.34 8.54 6.71
CA SER A 338 -1.26 9.30 5.46
C SER A 338 0.01 10.15 5.39
N LEU A 339 0.34 10.88 6.44
CA LEU A 339 1.55 11.72 6.51
C LEU A 339 2.83 10.88 6.41
N ILE A 340 2.92 9.74 7.10
CA ILE A 340 4.07 8.82 7.01
C ILE A 340 4.25 8.31 5.58
N GLN A 341 3.18 7.93 4.88
CA GLN A 341 3.21 7.49 3.49
C GLN A 341 3.63 8.62 2.54
N ILE A 342 3.11 9.83 2.76
CA ILE A 342 3.44 11.03 1.98
C ILE A 342 4.92 11.39 2.13
N PHE A 343 5.43 11.56 3.34
CA PHE A 343 6.84 11.88 3.57
C PHE A 343 7.77 10.72 3.24
N GLY A 344 7.28 9.50 3.35
CA GLY A 344 7.98 8.31 2.90
C GLY A 344 8.26 8.27 1.40
N ARG A 345 7.75 9.19 0.58
CA ARG A 345 8.08 9.33 -0.84
C ARG A 345 9.42 10.00 -1.09
N VAL A 346 9.86 10.82 -0.15
CA VAL A 346 11.14 11.53 -0.27
C VAL A 346 12.30 10.56 -0.11
N GLY A 347 13.33 10.72 -0.93
CA GLY A 347 14.57 9.97 -0.84
C GLY A 347 14.43 8.47 -1.13
N ARG A 348 13.53 8.05 -2.03
CA ARG A 348 13.37 6.64 -2.44
C ARG A 348 14.41 6.15 -3.45
N SER A 349 15.05 7.07 -4.15
CA SER A 349 15.99 6.74 -5.23
C SER A 349 17.38 6.45 -4.66
N PHE A 350 18.02 5.39 -5.15
CA PHE A 350 19.44 5.14 -4.88
C PHE A 350 20.35 6.28 -5.37
N LYS A 351 19.97 6.92 -6.49
CA LYS A 351 20.75 8.03 -7.09
C LYS A 351 20.55 9.35 -6.34
N ASP A 352 19.41 9.51 -5.66
CA ASP A 352 19.07 10.71 -4.88
C ASP A 352 18.34 10.28 -3.60
N PRO A 353 19.07 9.73 -2.59
CA PRO A 353 18.50 9.20 -1.36
C PRO A 353 18.15 10.29 -0.34
N LYS A 354 18.48 11.55 -0.64
CA LYS A 354 18.22 12.71 0.21
C LYS A 354 17.09 13.55 -0.39
N GLY A 355 16.46 14.35 0.43
CA GLY A 355 15.42 15.28 0.00
C GLY A 355 14.80 16.01 1.18
N GLU A 356 13.85 16.88 0.88
CA GLU A 356 13.15 17.68 1.88
C GLU A 356 11.67 17.35 1.89
N GLY A 357 11.14 17.20 3.14
CA GLY A 357 9.72 17.08 3.42
C GLY A 357 9.27 18.23 4.30
N ILE A 358 8.26 18.99 3.87
CA ILE A 358 7.77 20.17 4.59
C ILE A 358 6.29 19.99 4.90
N CYS A 359 5.92 20.14 6.17
CA CYS A 359 4.54 20.14 6.62
C CYS A 359 4.14 21.54 7.06
N LEU A 360 3.31 22.20 6.25
CA LEU A 360 2.78 23.53 6.53
C LEU A 360 1.43 23.39 7.23
N CYS A 361 1.27 24.04 8.39
CA CYS A 361 0.05 23.98 9.19
C CYS A 361 -0.20 25.30 9.93
N GLN A 362 -1.42 25.50 10.38
CA GLN A 362 -1.73 26.63 11.29
C GLN A 362 -1.34 26.28 12.74
N PHE A 363 -1.50 25.02 13.09
CA PHE A 363 -1.09 24.47 14.38
C PHE A 363 -0.70 22.98 14.22
N SER A 364 0.22 22.50 15.01
CA SER A 364 0.61 21.09 14.99
C SER A 364 -0.40 20.26 15.79
N ASN A 365 -1.25 19.53 15.07
CA ASN A 365 -2.20 18.58 15.66
C ASN A 365 -1.53 17.25 16.03
N GLN A 366 -2.28 16.34 16.66
CA GLN A 366 -1.74 15.05 17.11
C GLN A 366 -1.21 14.20 15.95
N SER A 367 -1.90 14.18 14.79
CA SER A 367 -1.44 13.41 13.62
C SER A 367 -0.07 13.85 13.12
N ILE A 368 0.22 15.15 13.14
CA ILE A 368 1.55 15.67 12.75
C ILE A 368 2.61 15.28 13.77
N LYS A 369 2.31 15.41 15.07
CA LYS A 369 3.25 15.05 16.15
C LYS A 369 3.59 13.57 16.10
N ASP A 370 2.57 12.70 15.95
CA ASP A 370 2.74 11.26 15.88
C ASP A 370 3.52 10.85 14.62
N CYS A 371 3.29 11.53 13.48
CA CYS A 371 4.05 11.29 12.25
C CYS A 371 5.55 11.57 12.48
N VAL A 372 5.88 12.73 13.03
CA VAL A 372 7.28 13.10 13.35
C VAL A 372 7.90 12.11 14.32
N TYR A 373 7.19 11.77 15.39
CA TYR A 373 7.66 10.81 16.40
C TYR A 373 7.90 9.42 15.82
N GLN A 374 6.93 8.88 15.05
CA GLN A 374 7.04 7.53 14.48
C GLN A 374 8.18 7.44 13.45
N ILE A 375 8.33 8.44 12.57
CA ILE A 375 9.43 8.46 11.60
C ILE A 375 10.78 8.53 12.33
N SER A 376 10.91 9.36 13.37
CA SER A 376 12.13 9.45 14.18
C SER A 376 12.43 8.10 14.82
N LYS A 377 11.44 7.45 15.45
CA LYS A 377 11.59 6.13 16.06
C LYS A 377 12.00 5.05 15.05
N MET A 378 11.45 5.09 13.83
CA MET A 378 11.87 4.18 12.75
C MET A 378 13.33 4.38 12.35
N ASN A 379 13.83 5.63 12.38
CA ASN A 379 15.23 5.94 12.08
C ASN A 379 16.19 5.41 13.15
N ASP A 380 15.74 5.34 14.41
CA ASP A 380 16.52 4.80 15.53
C ASP A 380 16.53 3.25 15.54
N THR A 381 15.63 2.63 14.78
CA THR A 381 15.46 1.17 14.73
C THR A 381 15.68 0.67 13.31
N VAL A 382 16.80 -0.01 13.08
CA VAL A 382 17.12 -0.55 11.75
C VAL A 382 16.28 -1.81 11.44
N TYR A 383 16.35 -2.78 12.35
CA TYR A 383 15.66 -4.06 12.25
C TYR A 383 15.27 -4.57 13.63
N ALA A 384 14.07 -5.10 13.76
CA ALA A 384 13.63 -5.81 14.95
C ALA A 384 12.66 -6.95 14.53
N ALA A 385 12.93 -8.16 15.03
CA ALA A 385 11.96 -9.26 15.01
C ALA A 385 11.28 -9.36 16.38
N THR A 386 10.13 -10.02 16.44
CA THR A 386 9.47 -10.30 17.71
C THR A 386 10.43 -11.09 18.62
N LYS A 387 10.88 -10.47 19.70
CA LYS A 387 11.67 -11.17 20.71
C LYS A 387 10.75 -12.19 21.40
N LYS A 388 11.19 -13.44 21.47
CA LYS A 388 10.51 -14.50 22.24
C LYS A 388 10.50 -14.18 23.72
#